data_d80ac418c36ec9d6e075c133b15cb0c9
#
_entry.id   d80ac418c36ec9d6e075c133b15cb0c9
#
_cell.length_a   1.000
_cell.length_b   1.000
_cell.length_c   1.000
_cell.angle_alpha   90.00
_cell.angle_beta   90.00
_cell.angle_gamma   90.00
#
_symmetry.space_group_name_H-M   'P 1'
#
loop_
_entity.id
_entity.type
_entity.pdbx_description
1 polymer ?
#
loop_
_entity_poly.entity_id
_entity_poly.type
_entity_poly.pdbx_seq_one_letter_code
_entity_poly.pdbx_strand_id
1 'polypeptide(L)'
;MARDVNTIPAEHFTFSTMVIPAGHEGPPHLHIDVEEVFFVLRGKMKLILEKDGERFETVLNERDAVSVPPGVYREEINIGDEDALMCVMLGAKTPITPTYPADHPLASIKR
;
A
#
# COMPACT_ATOMS: atom_id res chain seq x y z
N MET A 1 -15.47 0.86 -0.07
CA MET A 1 -15.28 0.35 1.30
C MET A 1 -16.52 0.63 2.12
N ALA A 2 -17.07 -0.39 2.73
CA ALA A 2 -18.28 -0.23 3.58
C ALA A 2 -17.91 0.54 4.85
N ARG A 3 -18.82 1.43 5.28
CA ARG A 3 -18.65 2.19 6.52
C ARG A 3 -19.20 1.37 7.68
N ASP A 4 -18.35 1.16 8.67
CA ASP A 4 -18.78 0.56 9.94
C ASP A 4 -19.45 1.64 10.80
N VAL A 5 -20.60 1.31 11.37
CA VAL A 5 -21.34 2.24 12.21
C VAL A 5 -20.60 2.59 13.51
N ASN A 6 -19.59 1.80 13.86
CA ASN A 6 -18.78 2.01 15.06
C ASN A 6 -17.52 2.84 14.79
N THR A 7 -17.31 3.32 13.57
CA THR A 7 -16.14 4.11 13.22
C THR A 7 -16.48 5.59 13.13
N ILE A 8 -15.49 6.41 13.45
CA ILE A 8 -15.57 7.86 13.27
C ILE A 8 -14.82 8.20 11.98
N PRO A 9 -15.51 8.78 10.97
CA PRO A 9 -14.82 9.12 9.70
C PRO A 9 -13.71 10.16 9.92
N ALA A 10 -12.58 9.93 9.28
CA ALA A 10 -11.51 10.91 9.23
C ALA A 10 -11.82 11.98 8.19
N GLU A 11 -11.33 13.21 8.42
CA GLU A 11 -11.58 14.33 7.50
C GLU A 11 -10.47 14.47 6.46
N HIS A 12 -9.22 14.09 6.79
CA HIS A 12 -8.05 14.40 5.97
C HIS A 12 -7.26 13.19 5.50
N PHE A 13 -7.60 11.99 5.96
CA PHE A 13 -6.87 10.78 5.60
C PHE A 13 -7.75 9.56 5.78
N THR A 14 -7.31 8.43 5.21
CA THR A 14 -7.82 7.11 5.57
C THR A 14 -6.76 6.38 6.37
N PHE A 15 -7.15 5.62 7.36
CA PHE A 15 -6.26 4.82 8.18
C PHE A 15 -6.82 3.41 8.28
N SER A 16 -6.03 2.42 7.91
CA SER A 16 -6.47 1.03 7.91
C SER A 16 -5.32 0.10 8.27
N THR A 17 -5.66 -1.16 8.52
CA THR A 17 -4.66 -2.22 8.66
C THR A 17 -4.75 -3.16 7.47
N MET A 18 -3.63 -3.76 7.12
CA MET A 18 -3.52 -4.69 6.01
C MET A 18 -2.73 -5.91 6.47
N VAL A 19 -3.24 -7.09 6.14
CA VAL A 19 -2.55 -8.37 6.38
C VAL A 19 -2.12 -8.93 5.05
N ILE A 20 -0.84 -9.28 4.94
CA ILE A 20 -0.30 -10.00 3.78
C ILE A 20 0.22 -11.34 4.27
N PRO A 21 -0.41 -12.45 3.90
CA PRO A 21 0.06 -13.77 4.30
C PRO A 21 1.48 -14.07 3.83
N ALA A 22 2.17 -14.97 4.54
CA ALA A 22 3.51 -15.39 4.15
C ALA A 22 3.52 -15.91 2.70
N GLY A 23 4.52 -15.50 1.93
CA GLY A 23 4.67 -15.89 0.53
C GLY A 23 3.75 -15.15 -0.44
N HIS A 24 2.96 -14.20 0.03
CA HIS A 24 2.06 -13.41 -0.80
C HIS A 24 2.59 -12.00 -1.01
N GLU A 25 2.03 -11.34 -2.00
CA GLU A 25 2.36 -9.96 -2.32
C GLU A 25 1.10 -9.17 -2.67
N GLY A 26 1.15 -7.86 -2.43
CA GLY A 26 0.17 -6.95 -2.98
C GLY A 26 0.53 -6.63 -4.43
N PRO A 27 -0.45 -6.44 -5.33
CA PRO A 27 -0.14 -6.11 -6.73
C PRO A 27 0.51 -4.73 -6.84
N PRO A 28 1.44 -4.55 -7.81
CA PRO A 28 2.02 -3.23 -8.04
C PRO A 28 0.92 -2.23 -8.44
N HIS A 29 0.92 -1.07 -7.81
CA HIS A 29 -0.07 -0.02 -8.07
C HIS A 29 0.49 1.35 -7.69
N LEU A 30 -0.18 2.40 -8.12
CA LEU A 30 0.11 3.75 -7.67
C LEU A 30 -1.18 4.49 -7.34
N HIS A 31 -1.06 5.49 -6.49
CA HIS A 31 -2.09 6.47 -6.24
C HIS A 31 -1.64 7.78 -6.88
N ILE A 32 -2.45 8.34 -7.77
CA ILE A 32 -2.08 9.56 -8.51
C ILE A 32 -2.33 10.83 -7.72
N ASP A 33 -3.15 10.75 -6.69
CA ASP A 33 -3.69 11.90 -5.97
C ASP A 33 -3.21 12.02 -4.53
N VAL A 34 -2.63 10.97 -3.94
CA VAL A 34 -2.33 10.98 -2.51
C VAL A 34 -0.99 10.34 -2.20
N GLU A 35 -0.42 10.77 -1.08
CA GLU A 35 0.69 10.11 -0.41
C GLU A 35 0.17 8.94 0.41
N GLU A 36 0.93 7.86 0.45
CA GLU A 36 0.60 6.68 1.25
C GLU A 36 1.73 6.38 2.22
N VAL A 37 1.37 6.09 3.47
CA VAL A 37 2.33 5.70 4.51
C VAL A 37 2.09 4.24 4.87
N PHE A 38 3.17 3.45 4.89
CA PHE A 38 3.17 2.10 5.42
C PHE A 38 3.93 2.08 6.74
N PHE A 39 3.37 1.44 7.75
CA PHE A 39 4.01 1.23 9.04
C PHE A 39 3.87 -0.25 9.40
N VAL A 40 4.99 -0.95 9.55
CA VAL A 40 5.00 -2.39 9.84
C VAL A 40 4.80 -2.62 11.32
N LEU A 41 3.73 -3.32 11.68
CA LEU A 41 3.46 -3.74 13.06
C LEU A 41 4.08 -5.09 13.37
N ARG A 42 4.07 -6.00 12.39
CA ARG A 42 4.58 -7.38 12.56
C ARG A 42 5.06 -7.90 11.22
N GLY A 43 6.16 -8.64 11.25
CA GLY A 43 6.68 -9.32 10.08
C GLY A 43 7.76 -8.53 9.37
N LYS A 44 8.07 -8.95 8.16
CA LYS A 44 9.13 -8.38 7.34
C LYS A 44 8.62 -8.21 5.92
N MET A 45 8.64 -6.98 5.43
CA MET A 45 8.11 -6.64 4.12
C MET A 45 9.21 -6.10 3.23
N LYS A 46 9.24 -6.56 1.97
CA LYS A 46 10.03 -5.92 0.93
C LYS A 46 9.12 -4.95 0.19
N LEU A 47 9.57 -3.70 0.09
CA LEU A 47 8.87 -2.67 -0.67
C LEU A 47 9.67 -2.36 -1.93
N ILE A 48 8.99 -2.41 -3.07
CA ILE A 48 9.56 -2.04 -4.35
C ILE A 48 8.87 -0.79 -4.84
N LEU A 49 9.67 0.22 -5.18
CA LEU A 49 9.19 1.48 -5.73
C LEU A 49 9.71 1.63 -7.15
N GLU A 50 8.87 2.13 -8.05
CA GLU A 50 9.26 2.31 -9.45
C GLU A 50 8.60 3.56 -10.04
N LYS A 51 9.41 4.37 -10.71
CA LYS A 51 8.95 5.55 -11.43
C LYS A 51 9.95 5.90 -12.54
N ASP A 52 9.43 6.18 -13.73
CA ASP A 52 10.22 6.64 -14.88
C ASP A 52 11.42 5.74 -15.19
N GLY A 53 11.24 4.42 -15.07
CA GLY A 53 12.27 3.44 -15.33
C GLY A 53 13.26 3.24 -14.19
N GLU A 54 13.17 4.01 -13.12
CA GLU A 54 14.01 3.83 -11.94
C GLU A 54 13.29 2.92 -10.95
N ARG A 55 14.07 2.03 -10.33
CA ARG A 55 13.57 1.05 -9.38
C ARG A 55 14.38 1.11 -8.09
N PHE A 56 13.68 1.15 -6.96
CA PHE A 56 14.27 1.15 -5.64
C PHE A 56 13.61 0.04 -4.81
N GLU A 57 14.43 -0.70 -4.06
CA GLU A 57 13.95 -1.74 -3.17
C GLU A 57 14.45 -1.49 -1.76
N THR A 58 13.60 -1.75 -0.78
CA THR A 58 13.98 -1.67 0.63
C THR A 58 13.22 -2.73 1.42
N VAL A 59 13.77 -3.11 2.56
CA VAL A 59 13.14 -4.04 3.49
C VAL A 59 12.67 -3.26 4.71
N LEU A 60 11.41 -3.43 5.05
CA LEU A 60 10.79 -2.85 6.23
C LEU A 60 10.66 -3.92 7.29
N ASN A 61 11.25 -3.67 8.44
CA ASN A 61 11.12 -4.51 9.63
C ASN A 61 10.06 -3.93 10.56
N GLU A 62 9.77 -4.63 11.64
CA GLU A 62 8.81 -4.14 12.63
C GLU A 62 9.16 -2.73 13.07
N ARG A 63 8.14 -1.86 13.10
CA ARG A 63 8.20 -0.46 13.50
C ARG A 63 8.92 0.45 12.50
N ASP A 64 9.26 -0.05 11.32
CA ASP A 64 9.71 0.81 10.22
C ASP A 64 8.51 1.43 9.53
N ALA A 65 8.68 2.67 9.11
CA ALA A 65 7.68 3.40 8.37
C ALA A 65 8.28 3.98 7.09
N VAL A 66 7.45 4.08 6.06
CA VAL A 66 7.86 4.71 4.80
C VAL A 66 6.68 5.49 4.24
N SER A 67 6.98 6.63 3.63
CA SER A 67 6.00 7.42 2.89
C SER A 67 6.30 7.30 1.41
N VAL A 68 5.25 7.01 0.62
CA VAL A 68 5.36 6.88 -0.83
C VAL A 68 4.60 8.02 -1.48
N PRO A 69 5.28 8.87 -2.26
CA PRO A 69 4.63 10.02 -2.91
C PRO A 69 3.58 9.59 -3.94
N PRO A 70 2.67 10.50 -4.32
CA PRO A 70 1.77 10.26 -5.45
C PRO A 70 2.54 9.96 -6.73
N GLY A 71 1.99 9.10 -7.57
CA GLY A 71 2.56 8.81 -8.89
C GLY A 71 3.72 7.82 -8.91
N VAL A 72 4.08 7.23 -7.78
CA VAL A 72 5.13 6.21 -7.70
C VAL A 72 4.47 4.84 -7.58
N TYR A 73 4.82 3.90 -8.47
CA TYR A 73 4.37 2.52 -8.35
C TYR A 73 5.00 1.88 -7.12
N ARG A 74 4.21 1.10 -6.40
CA ARG A 74 4.63 0.38 -5.20
C ARG A 74 4.14 -1.05 -5.22
N GLU A 75 4.96 -1.94 -4.69
CA GLU A 75 4.63 -3.34 -4.54
C GLU A 75 5.17 -3.81 -3.19
N GLU A 76 4.31 -4.46 -2.41
CA GLU A 76 4.66 -4.96 -1.08
C GLU A 76 4.71 -6.49 -1.14
N ILE A 77 5.82 -7.07 -0.69
CA ILE A 77 6.02 -8.51 -0.69
C ILE A 77 6.35 -8.97 0.72
N ASN A 78 5.59 -9.93 1.23
CA ASN A 78 5.91 -10.55 2.51
C ASN A 78 7.06 -11.54 2.30
N ILE A 79 8.24 -11.20 2.81
CA ILE A 79 9.44 -12.04 2.72
C ILE A 79 9.72 -12.80 4.02
N GLY A 80 8.83 -12.71 5.00
CA GLY A 80 8.90 -13.45 6.24
C GLY A 80 8.21 -14.81 6.15
N ASP A 81 8.17 -15.50 7.29
CA ASP A 81 7.58 -16.83 7.40
C ASP A 81 6.23 -16.84 8.13
N GLU A 82 5.72 -15.66 8.46
CA GLU A 82 4.41 -15.47 9.09
C GLU A 82 3.63 -14.35 8.41
N ASP A 83 2.36 -14.18 8.76
CA ASP A 83 1.55 -13.07 8.26
C ASP A 83 2.20 -11.74 8.65
N ALA A 84 2.29 -10.82 7.69
CA ALA A 84 2.73 -9.46 7.96
C ALA A 84 1.51 -8.59 8.22
N LEU A 85 1.63 -7.71 9.23
CA LEU A 85 0.58 -6.77 9.58
C LEU A 85 1.13 -5.36 9.45
N MET A 86 0.44 -4.54 8.68
CA MET A 86 0.82 -3.14 8.47
C MET A 86 -0.33 -2.20 8.77
N CYS A 87 0.01 -1.02 9.27
CA CYS A 87 -0.89 0.13 9.23
C CYS A 87 -0.65 0.88 7.92
N VAL A 88 -1.73 1.29 7.28
CA VAL A 88 -1.68 2.00 5.99
C VAL A 88 -2.49 3.26 6.11
N MET A 89 -1.89 4.39 5.72
CA MET A 89 -2.55 5.68 5.73
C MET A 89 -2.48 6.29 4.33
N LEU A 90 -3.63 6.73 3.83
CA LEU A 90 -3.72 7.49 2.59
C LEU A 90 -4.11 8.93 2.94
N GLY A 91 -3.45 9.90 2.31
CA GLY A 91 -3.62 11.30 2.62
C GLY A 91 -4.87 11.94 2.03
N ALA A 92 -6.00 11.23 2.04
CA ALA A 92 -7.30 11.76 1.61
C ALA A 92 -8.43 11.00 2.26
N LYS A 93 -9.56 11.66 2.43
CA LYS A 93 -10.78 11.04 2.95
C LYS A 93 -11.34 10.02 1.95
N THR A 94 -11.27 10.33 0.67
CA THR A 94 -11.79 9.49 -0.41
C THR A 94 -10.77 9.44 -1.53
N PRO A 95 -9.75 8.58 -1.43
CA PRO A 95 -8.74 8.47 -2.48
C PRO A 95 -9.32 7.93 -3.79
N ILE A 96 -8.70 8.31 -4.90
CA ILE A 96 -9.03 7.74 -6.20
C ILE A 96 -8.57 6.26 -6.22
N THR A 97 -9.33 5.42 -6.92
CA THR A 97 -8.99 4.01 -7.12
C THR A 97 -7.55 3.87 -7.64
N PRO A 98 -6.77 2.91 -7.10
CA PRO A 98 -5.39 2.71 -7.54
C PRO A 98 -5.25 2.47 -9.03
N THR A 99 -4.14 2.93 -9.60
CA THR A 99 -3.74 2.67 -10.98
C THR A 99 -2.72 1.54 -11.00
N TYR A 100 -2.90 0.60 -11.91
CA TYR A 100 -1.98 -0.53 -12.09
C TYR A 100 -1.14 -0.32 -13.35
N PRO A 101 0.05 -0.96 -13.45
CA PRO A 101 0.83 -0.93 -14.69
C PRO A 101 -0.02 -1.40 -15.88
N ALA A 102 0.23 -0.85 -17.06
CA ALA A 102 -0.60 -1.12 -18.24
C ALA A 102 -0.63 -2.62 -18.63
N ASP A 103 0.45 -3.35 -18.33
CA ASP A 103 0.56 -4.79 -18.61
C ASP A 103 -0.01 -5.67 -17.50
N HIS A 104 -0.48 -5.08 -16.41
CA HIS A 104 -1.03 -5.84 -15.28
C HIS A 104 -2.49 -6.20 -15.55
N PRO A 105 -2.93 -7.43 -15.20
CA PRO A 105 -4.32 -7.84 -15.44
C PRO A 105 -5.36 -6.90 -14.83
N LEU A 106 -5.06 -6.30 -13.68
CA LEU A 106 -5.99 -5.39 -13.00
C LEU A 106 -6.10 -4.02 -13.69
N ALA A 107 -5.24 -3.69 -14.64
CA ALA A 107 -5.27 -2.39 -15.34
C ALA A 107 -6.55 -2.21 -16.17
N SER A 108 -7.15 -3.31 -16.63
CA SER A 108 -8.35 -3.28 -17.45
C SER A 108 -9.64 -3.33 -16.65
N ILE A 109 -9.57 -3.47 -15.33
CA ILE A 109 -10.75 -3.55 -14.48
C ILE A 109 -11.26 -2.14 -14.19
N LYS A 110 -12.49 -1.87 -14.56
CA LYS A 110 -13.16 -0.61 -14.21
C LYS A 110 -13.72 -0.69 -12.81
N ARG A 111 -13.48 0.33 -12.04
CA ARG A 111 -13.93 0.41 -10.65
C ARG A 111 -14.75 1.65 -10.38
#